data_8d780f6f7b73edfd13a7b32808e54e19
#
_entry.id   8d780f6f7b73edfd13a7b32808e54e19
#
_cell.length_a   1.000
_cell.length_b   1.000
_cell.length_c   1.000
_cell.angle_alpha   90.00
_cell.angle_beta   90.00
_cell.angle_gamma   90.00
#
_symmetry.space_group_name_H-M   'P 1'
#
loop_
_entity.id
_entity.type
_entity.pdbx_description
1 polymer ?
#
loop_
_entity_poly.entity_id
_entity_poly.type
_entity_poly.pdbx_seq_one_letter_code
_entity_poly.pdbx_strand_id
1 'polypeptide(L)'
;RREYRLDRNGQVTAVTASGTGLGYGEGDESYGYDSCGYLKAQSAGWHRISEETDQYAGGHRLKQAGNTQYDYDAAGRMVSRIKHRDGYRPETERFRWDSRDQLTGYCSAQGEQWEYRHDASGRRTEKRCDRKKIRITYLWDGDSIAEIREYRDDKLYSVRHLVFNGFELISQQCSRVRQPHPSVAPQWVTRTNHAVSDLTGRPLMLFNSEGKTVWRPGQTSLWGLALSLPADTGYPDPRGELDAEADPGLLYAGQWQDAESGLCYNRFRYYEPETGMYLVSDPLGLLGGEQTYRYVPNPCGYVDPLGLAFCPRMQKTLQKLTDKAVADIIANPRLAEDLMSAGSYAHLKNGTNLYAASFGKAVERRVAQLVSDNSRLSKLVEHTGQAKGANGQFISSPDFTTKGKGVFDVTTNKALQAHIDRYTKAGVYTPYNDIGYLVYDVVYGLSF
;
A
#
# COMPACT_ATOMS: atom_id res chain seq x y z
N ARG A 1 13.05 22.18 -1.89
CA ARG A 1 13.81 21.29 -1.01
C ARG A 1 12.96 20.99 0.23
N ARG A 2 12.93 19.73 0.66
CA ARG A 2 12.33 19.31 1.94
C ARG A 2 13.42 18.76 2.85
N GLU A 3 13.43 19.19 4.09
CA GLU A 3 14.31 18.71 5.15
C GLU A 3 13.48 18.09 6.24
N TYR A 4 13.91 16.91 6.70
CA TYR A 4 13.17 16.12 7.68
C TYR A 4 13.97 16.03 8.97
N ARG A 5 13.31 16.31 10.09
CA ARG A 5 13.85 16.06 11.43
C ARG A 5 13.24 14.78 11.96
N LEU A 6 14.07 13.87 12.44
CA LEU A 6 13.66 12.60 12.99
C LEU A 6 13.91 12.58 14.50
N ASP A 7 13.06 11.86 15.22
CA ASP A 7 13.32 11.49 16.61
C ASP A 7 14.28 10.28 16.71
N ARG A 8 14.53 9.80 17.95
CA ARG A 8 15.40 8.64 18.20
C ARG A 8 14.83 7.33 17.67
N ASN A 9 13.53 7.26 17.43
CA ASN A 9 12.82 6.11 16.88
C ASN A 9 12.72 6.14 15.35
N GLY A 10 13.29 7.17 14.70
CA GLY A 10 13.24 7.36 13.25
C GLY A 10 11.89 7.90 12.74
N GLN A 11 11.04 8.46 13.62
CA GLN A 11 9.78 9.09 13.25
C GLN A 11 10.04 10.55 12.86
N VAL A 12 9.32 11.04 11.84
CA VAL A 12 9.46 12.44 11.40
C VAL A 12 8.74 13.35 12.39
N THR A 13 9.48 14.23 13.04
CA THR A 13 8.93 15.22 13.99
C THR A 13 8.74 16.60 13.39
N ALA A 14 9.45 16.91 12.33
CA ALA A 14 9.27 18.16 11.60
C ALA A 14 9.69 18.01 10.13
N VAL A 15 9.05 18.80 9.28
CA VAL A 15 9.44 18.98 7.88
C VAL A 15 9.55 20.46 7.62
N THR A 16 10.68 20.90 7.06
CA THR A 16 10.86 22.26 6.58
C THR A 16 10.88 22.22 5.05
N ALA A 17 9.98 22.95 4.43
CA ALA A 17 9.86 23.00 2.98
C ALA A 17 10.26 24.37 2.45
N SER A 18 11.18 24.42 1.49
CA SER A 18 11.57 25.63 0.77
C SER A 18 11.38 25.46 -0.73
N GLY A 19 10.69 26.42 -1.36
CA GLY A 19 10.37 26.42 -2.79
C GLY A 19 9.01 25.79 -3.11
N THR A 20 8.57 25.92 -4.35
CA THR A 20 7.28 25.41 -4.84
C THR A 20 7.28 23.89 -4.77
N GLY A 21 6.55 23.33 -3.81
CA GLY A 21 6.50 21.89 -3.57
C GLY A 21 5.70 21.12 -4.63
N LEU A 22 6.16 19.93 -4.97
CA LEU A 22 5.41 18.99 -5.78
C LEU A 22 4.44 18.23 -4.87
N GLY A 23 3.18 18.71 -4.73
CA GLY A 23 2.12 17.98 -4.04
C GLY A 23 2.21 17.84 -2.52
N TYR A 24 3.17 18.48 -1.89
CA TYR A 24 3.24 18.63 -0.44
C TYR A 24 2.98 20.10 -0.04
N GLY A 25 2.45 20.32 1.14
CA GLY A 25 2.21 21.68 1.67
C GLY A 25 3.47 22.53 1.61
N GLU A 26 3.29 23.81 1.31
CA GLU A 26 4.34 24.82 1.50
C GLU A 26 4.36 25.19 2.98
N GLY A 27 5.56 25.33 3.54
CA GLY A 27 5.76 25.70 4.92
C GLY A 27 6.23 24.55 5.81
N ASP A 28 6.36 24.87 7.07
CA ASP A 28 6.84 23.94 8.07
C ASP A 28 5.71 23.04 8.57
N GLU A 29 6.02 21.76 8.69
CA GLU A 29 5.14 20.77 9.28
C GLU A 29 5.74 20.31 10.61
N SER A 30 4.91 20.04 11.61
CA SER A 30 5.34 19.44 12.87
C SER A 30 4.45 18.25 13.24
N TYR A 31 5.06 17.24 13.86
CA TYR A 31 4.42 15.98 14.20
C TYR A 31 4.81 15.55 15.61
N GLY A 32 3.81 15.20 16.40
CA GLY A 32 3.98 14.65 17.74
C GLY A 32 3.48 13.20 17.77
N TYR A 33 4.14 12.36 18.55
CA TYR A 33 3.78 10.96 18.72
C TYR A 33 3.62 10.64 20.20
N ASP A 34 2.74 9.69 20.51
CA ASP A 34 2.61 9.15 21.85
C ASP A 34 3.75 8.16 22.17
N SER A 35 3.76 7.65 23.41
CA SER A 35 4.76 6.66 23.84
C SER A 35 4.72 5.34 23.08
N CYS A 36 3.60 5.04 22.42
CA CYS A 36 3.42 3.88 21.55
C CYS A 36 3.77 4.18 20.09
N GLY A 37 4.04 5.45 19.75
CA GLY A 37 4.42 5.87 18.41
C GLY A 37 3.25 6.13 17.46
N TYR A 38 2.02 6.23 17.95
CA TYR A 38 0.89 6.73 17.17
C TYR A 38 0.99 8.24 16.98
N LEU A 39 0.52 8.73 15.83
CA LEU A 39 0.47 10.16 15.56
C LEU A 39 -0.52 10.82 16.51
N LYS A 40 -0.01 11.68 17.39
CA LYS A 40 -0.79 12.39 18.40
C LYS A 40 -1.15 13.81 17.96
N ALA A 41 -0.26 14.45 17.25
CA ALA A 41 -0.45 15.81 16.78
C ALA A 41 0.18 15.97 15.41
N GLN A 42 -0.49 16.70 14.53
CA GLN A 42 0.11 17.19 13.29
C GLN A 42 -0.28 18.63 13.04
N SER A 43 0.69 19.42 12.62
CA SER A 43 0.48 20.78 12.15
C SER A 43 1.15 20.90 10.80
N ALA A 44 0.39 21.27 9.78
CA ALA A 44 0.90 21.48 8.43
C ALA A 44 0.20 22.70 7.83
N GLY A 45 0.98 23.72 7.55
CA GLY A 45 0.46 25.00 7.13
C GLY A 45 -0.47 25.61 8.20
N TRP A 46 -1.73 25.81 7.87
CA TRP A 46 -2.77 26.31 8.81
C TRP A 46 -3.58 25.26 9.53
N HIS A 47 -3.43 23.98 9.14
CA HIS A 47 -4.10 22.89 9.82
C HIS A 47 -3.35 22.54 11.09
N ARG A 48 -4.02 22.75 12.21
CA ARG A 48 -3.56 22.28 13.50
C ARG A 48 -4.53 21.20 13.97
N ILE A 49 -4.06 19.95 14.04
CA ILE A 49 -4.75 18.89 14.73
C ILE A 49 -4.26 18.89 16.15
N SER A 50 -5.17 18.94 17.08
CA SER A 50 -5.03 19.32 18.47
C SER A 50 -4.00 18.53 19.27
N GLU A 51 -3.35 19.22 20.21
CA GLU A 51 -2.22 18.71 21.01
C GLU A 51 -2.63 17.97 22.29
N GLU A 52 -3.86 18.07 22.81
CA GLU A 52 -4.10 17.72 24.22
C GLU A 52 -5.23 16.73 24.53
N THR A 53 -6.03 16.32 23.56
CA THR A 53 -7.26 15.57 23.84
C THR A 53 -7.36 14.17 23.26
N ASP A 54 -6.27 13.63 22.76
CA ASP A 54 -6.29 12.28 22.20
C ASP A 54 -6.51 11.26 23.29
N GLN A 55 -7.71 10.71 23.34
CA GLN A 55 -8.10 9.66 24.28
C GLN A 55 -8.14 8.33 23.54
N TYR A 56 -7.42 7.35 24.07
CA TYR A 56 -7.45 5.98 23.59
C TYR A 56 -8.34 5.09 24.47
N ALA A 57 -9.08 4.20 23.81
CA ALA A 57 -9.70 3.06 24.45
C ALA A 57 -8.67 1.93 24.60
N GLY A 58 -9.02 0.89 25.37
CA GLY A 58 -8.22 -0.32 25.42
C GLY A 58 -7.92 -0.87 24.03
N GLY A 59 -6.67 -1.34 23.79
CA GLY A 59 -6.20 -1.83 22.49
C GLY A 59 -5.84 -0.74 21.48
N HIS A 60 -5.43 0.43 21.96
CA HIS A 60 -4.94 1.57 21.14
C HIS A 60 -5.95 2.14 20.13
N ARG A 61 -7.25 2.00 20.41
CA ARG A 61 -8.31 2.59 19.60
C ARG A 61 -8.48 4.05 19.97
N LEU A 62 -8.33 4.92 18.98
CA LEU A 62 -8.49 6.36 19.15
C LEU A 62 -9.96 6.68 19.43
N LYS A 63 -10.27 7.27 20.59
CA LYS A 63 -11.62 7.72 20.93
C LYS A 63 -11.88 9.14 20.49
N GLN A 64 -10.87 9.96 20.55
CA GLN A 64 -10.99 11.38 20.21
C GLN A 64 -9.67 11.90 19.67
N ALA A 65 -9.72 12.72 18.62
CA ALA A 65 -8.63 13.51 18.10
C ALA A 65 -9.16 14.91 17.79
N GLY A 66 -8.67 15.92 18.50
CA GLY A 66 -9.20 17.27 18.41
C GLY A 66 -10.71 17.31 18.63
N ASN A 67 -11.44 17.83 17.66
CA ASN A 67 -12.91 17.95 17.70
C ASN A 67 -13.63 16.73 17.09
N THR A 68 -12.92 15.65 16.82
CA THR A 68 -13.48 14.43 16.21
C THR A 68 -13.52 13.29 17.21
N GLN A 69 -14.68 12.70 17.43
CA GLN A 69 -14.91 11.53 18.26
C GLN A 69 -15.08 10.29 17.36
N TYR A 70 -14.57 9.14 17.83
CA TYR A 70 -14.61 7.85 17.13
C TYR A 70 -15.23 6.79 18.01
N ASP A 71 -16.20 6.05 17.44
CA ASP A 71 -16.83 4.91 18.11
C ASP A 71 -16.47 3.61 17.39
N TYR A 72 -16.33 2.54 18.18
CA TYR A 72 -15.92 1.22 17.69
C TYR A 72 -16.92 0.16 18.14
N ASP A 73 -17.09 -0.87 17.31
CA ASP A 73 -17.84 -2.05 17.73
C ASP A 73 -17.00 -2.99 18.63
N ALA A 74 -17.61 -4.09 19.05
CA ALA A 74 -16.95 -5.08 19.91
C ALA A 74 -15.73 -5.75 19.26
N ALA A 75 -15.67 -5.80 17.93
CA ALA A 75 -14.52 -6.32 17.18
C ALA A 75 -13.40 -5.28 17.00
N GLY A 76 -13.60 -4.05 17.46
CA GLY A 76 -12.61 -2.98 17.35
C GLY A 76 -12.64 -2.26 15.99
N ARG A 77 -13.71 -2.38 15.21
CA ARG A 77 -13.88 -1.70 13.93
C ARG A 77 -14.56 -0.35 14.15
N MET A 78 -14.04 0.70 13.55
CA MET A 78 -14.65 2.03 13.63
C MET A 78 -16.05 2.00 12.99
N VAL A 79 -17.09 2.36 13.75
CA VAL A 79 -18.49 2.38 13.28
C VAL A 79 -19.03 3.78 13.12
N SER A 80 -18.44 4.77 13.78
CA SER A 80 -18.79 6.17 13.57
C SER A 80 -17.60 7.11 13.76
N ARG A 81 -17.67 8.24 13.06
CA ARG A 81 -16.81 9.39 13.19
C ARG A 81 -17.69 10.64 13.34
N ILE A 82 -17.54 11.35 14.45
CA ILE A 82 -18.41 12.48 14.82
C ILE A 82 -17.55 13.73 14.94
N LYS A 83 -17.73 14.68 14.01
CA LYS A 83 -17.00 15.96 14.00
C LYS A 83 -17.83 17.04 14.70
N HIS A 84 -17.27 17.61 15.73
CA HIS A 84 -17.86 18.73 16.48
C HIS A 84 -17.34 20.06 15.95
N ARG A 85 -18.22 21.03 15.75
CA ARG A 85 -17.87 22.41 15.42
C ARG A 85 -18.70 23.33 16.31
N ASP A 86 -18.05 24.30 16.92
CA ASP A 86 -18.71 25.25 17.82
C ASP A 86 -19.85 25.98 17.09
N GLY A 87 -21.02 25.94 17.67
CA GLY A 87 -22.22 26.56 17.11
C GLY A 87 -22.95 25.75 16.02
N TYR A 88 -22.46 24.59 15.67
CA TYR A 88 -23.07 23.72 14.67
C TYR A 88 -23.49 22.35 15.25
N ARG A 89 -24.46 21.71 14.60
CA ARG A 89 -24.78 20.32 14.93
C ARG A 89 -23.59 19.42 14.55
N PRO A 90 -23.28 18.39 15.37
CA PRO A 90 -22.22 17.45 15.06
C PRO A 90 -22.48 16.75 13.71
N GLU A 91 -21.46 16.66 12.90
CA GLU A 91 -21.47 15.92 11.65
C GLU A 91 -21.12 14.46 11.96
N THR A 92 -22.07 13.55 11.70
CA THR A 92 -21.87 12.13 12.01
C THR A 92 -21.80 11.30 10.73
N GLU A 93 -20.68 10.59 10.57
CA GLU A 93 -20.46 9.61 9.52
C GLU A 93 -20.53 8.21 10.11
N ARG A 94 -21.01 7.22 9.34
CA ARG A 94 -21.18 5.85 9.82
C ARG A 94 -20.58 4.85 8.85
N PHE A 95 -19.99 3.79 9.41
CA PHE A 95 -19.31 2.72 8.68
C PHE A 95 -19.97 1.38 9.00
N ARG A 96 -20.16 0.54 7.99
CA ARG A 96 -20.72 -0.81 8.12
C ARG A 96 -19.69 -1.82 7.65
N TRP A 97 -19.50 -2.87 8.43
CA TRP A 97 -18.50 -3.91 8.21
C TRP A 97 -19.16 -5.28 8.09
N ASP A 98 -18.54 -6.17 7.32
CA ASP A 98 -18.89 -7.59 7.33
C ASP A 98 -18.07 -8.37 8.39
N SER A 99 -18.28 -9.70 8.43
CA SER A 99 -17.58 -10.59 9.36
C SER A 99 -16.11 -10.81 9.05
N ARG A 100 -15.59 -10.30 7.93
CA ARG A 100 -14.20 -10.36 7.51
C ARG A 100 -13.48 -9.02 7.63
N ASP A 101 -14.06 -8.08 8.40
CA ASP A 101 -13.54 -6.71 8.58
C ASP A 101 -13.47 -5.90 7.28
N GLN A 102 -14.29 -6.26 6.26
CA GLN A 102 -14.40 -5.50 5.03
C GLN A 102 -15.47 -4.42 5.18
N LEU A 103 -15.15 -3.21 4.75
CA LEU A 103 -16.12 -2.11 4.76
C LEU A 103 -17.17 -2.36 3.66
N THR A 104 -18.42 -2.58 4.06
CA THR A 104 -19.54 -2.82 3.14
C THR A 104 -20.43 -1.60 2.92
N GLY A 105 -20.27 -0.55 3.72
CA GLY A 105 -21.02 0.66 3.53
C GLY A 105 -20.49 1.85 4.32
N TYR A 106 -20.77 3.03 3.78
CA TYR A 106 -20.45 4.32 4.35
C TYR A 106 -21.66 5.25 4.23
N CYS A 107 -21.98 5.97 5.29
CA CYS A 107 -23.01 7.00 5.28
C CYS A 107 -22.36 8.33 5.67
N SER A 108 -22.38 9.31 4.76
CA SER A 108 -21.86 10.64 5.02
C SER A 108 -22.73 11.43 6.00
N ALA A 109 -22.20 12.50 6.56
CA ALA A 109 -22.96 13.43 7.43
C ALA A 109 -24.15 14.06 6.70
N GLN A 110 -24.10 14.15 5.37
CA GLN A 110 -25.20 14.67 4.53
C GLN A 110 -26.22 13.59 4.13
N GLY A 111 -26.04 12.36 4.66
CA GLY A 111 -26.95 11.24 4.41
C GLY A 111 -26.73 10.54 3.06
N GLU A 112 -25.60 10.74 2.40
CA GLU A 112 -25.23 9.98 1.23
C GLU A 112 -24.82 8.57 1.65
N GLN A 113 -25.43 7.55 1.04
CA GLN A 113 -25.14 6.16 1.33
C GLN A 113 -24.32 5.56 0.20
N TRP A 114 -23.15 5.03 0.55
CA TRP A 114 -22.29 4.28 -0.34
C TRP A 114 -22.26 2.81 0.06
N GLU A 115 -22.30 1.94 -0.92
CA GLU A 115 -22.16 0.49 -0.76
C GLU A 115 -20.88 0.02 -1.45
N TYR A 116 -20.17 -0.89 -0.78
CA TYR A 116 -18.94 -1.49 -1.29
C TYR A 116 -19.11 -3.00 -1.41
N ARG A 117 -18.66 -3.57 -2.52
CA ARG A 117 -18.66 -5.02 -2.76
C ARG A 117 -17.25 -5.54 -2.94
N HIS A 118 -17.04 -6.76 -2.47
CA HIS A 118 -15.75 -7.41 -2.51
C HIS A 118 -15.88 -8.80 -3.16
N ASP A 119 -14.79 -9.28 -3.75
CA ASP A 119 -14.70 -10.65 -4.23
C ASP A 119 -14.35 -11.63 -3.09
N ALA A 120 -14.22 -12.91 -3.41
CA ALA A 120 -13.88 -13.96 -2.44
C ALA A 120 -12.49 -13.76 -1.79
N SER A 121 -11.58 -13.09 -2.50
CA SER A 121 -10.24 -12.73 -2.00
C SER A 121 -10.22 -11.41 -1.20
N GLY A 122 -11.38 -10.76 -1.01
CA GLY A 122 -11.51 -9.51 -0.27
C GLY A 122 -11.07 -8.27 -1.05
N ARG A 123 -10.91 -8.35 -2.38
CA ARG A 123 -10.63 -7.19 -3.22
C ARG A 123 -11.92 -6.45 -3.53
N ARG A 124 -11.94 -5.13 -3.33
CA ARG A 124 -13.10 -4.31 -3.64
C ARG A 124 -13.36 -4.32 -5.15
N THR A 125 -14.52 -4.84 -5.56
CA THR A 125 -14.91 -4.94 -6.98
C THR A 125 -15.87 -3.86 -7.41
N GLU A 126 -16.60 -3.24 -6.48
CA GLU A 126 -17.58 -2.20 -6.78
C GLU A 126 -17.75 -1.24 -5.61
N LYS A 127 -18.00 0.03 -5.92
CA LYS A 127 -18.63 1.00 -5.02
C LYS A 127 -19.74 1.73 -5.73
N ARG A 128 -20.84 2.04 -5.01
CA ARG A 128 -21.98 2.73 -5.59
C ARG A 128 -22.68 3.65 -4.60
N CYS A 129 -23.29 4.69 -5.14
CA CYS A 129 -24.20 5.59 -4.43
C CYS A 129 -25.45 5.80 -5.30
N ASP A 130 -26.58 5.20 -4.88
CA ASP A 130 -27.82 5.26 -5.65
C ASP A 130 -28.36 6.68 -5.74
N ARG A 131 -28.23 7.49 -4.68
CA ARG A 131 -28.65 8.89 -4.67
C ARG A 131 -27.91 9.74 -5.71
N LYS A 132 -26.61 9.48 -5.92
CA LYS A 132 -25.80 10.15 -6.95
C LYS A 132 -25.88 9.48 -8.30
N LYS A 133 -26.49 8.29 -8.37
CA LYS A 133 -26.52 7.44 -9.56
C LYS A 133 -25.13 7.15 -10.12
N ILE A 134 -24.18 6.96 -9.21
CA ILE A 134 -22.79 6.63 -9.53
C ILE A 134 -22.51 5.20 -9.10
N ARG A 135 -21.90 4.45 -10.02
CA ARG A 135 -21.36 3.11 -9.77
C ARG A 135 -19.97 3.01 -10.36
N ILE A 136 -19.00 2.56 -9.56
CA ILE A 136 -17.61 2.40 -9.96
C ILE A 136 -17.24 0.93 -9.76
N THR A 137 -16.67 0.30 -10.79
CA THR A 137 -16.21 -1.09 -10.75
C THR A 137 -14.71 -1.18 -10.96
N TYR A 138 -14.09 -2.19 -10.37
CA TYR A 138 -12.66 -2.41 -10.34
C TYR A 138 -12.32 -3.79 -10.89
N LEU A 139 -11.42 -3.84 -11.86
CA LEU A 139 -10.80 -5.08 -12.34
C LEU A 139 -9.37 -5.15 -11.78
N TRP A 140 -9.03 -6.29 -11.22
CA TRP A 140 -7.77 -6.52 -10.54
C TRP A 140 -6.83 -7.39 -11.36
N ASP A 141 -5.54 -7.06 -11.33
CA ASP A 141 -4.41 -7.90 -11.73
C ASP A 141 -3.57 -8.15 -10.47
N GLY A 142 -3.67 -9.37 -9.92
CA GLY A 142 -3.13 -9.66 -8.60
C GLY A 142 -3.71 -8.75 -7.52
N ASP A 143 -2.84 -7.99 -6.84
CA ASP A 143 -3.21 -7.00 -5.81
C ASP A 143 -3.17 -5.56 -6.31
N SER A 144 -3.03 -5.34 -7.61
CA SER A 144 -3.10 -4.02 -8.25
C SER A 144 -4.39 -3.87 -9.05
N ILE A 145 -5.00 -2.68 -9.05
CA ILE A 145 -6.16 -2.38 -9.88
C ILE A 145 -5.69 -2.10 -11.30
N ALA A 146 -6.08 -2.94 -12.26
CA ALA A 146 -5.73 -2.79 -13.67
C ALA A 146 -6.71 -1.89 -14.42
N GLU A 147 -7.98 -1.90 -14.04
CA GLU A 147 -9.01 -1.11 -14.71
C GLU A 147 -10.06 -0.58 -13.71
N ILE A 148 -10.49 0.66 -13.93
CA ILE A 148 -11.58 1.31 -13.20
C ILE A 148 -12.62 1.78 -14.22
N ARG A 149 -13.88 1.38 -14.04
CA ARG A 149 -15.02 1.87 -14.83
C ARG A 149 -15.97 2.67 -13.96
N GLU A 150 -16.32 3.85 -14.42
CA GLU A 150 -17.35 4.68 -13.80
C GLU A 150 -18.60 4.69 -14.67
N TYR A 151 -19.73 4.49 -13.99
CA TYR A 151 -21.07 4.59 -14.59
C TYR A 151 -21.83 5.74 -13.93
N ARG A 152 -22.54 6.52 -14.73
CA ARG A 152 -23.46 7.58 -14.30
C ARG A 152 -24.82 7.32 -14.93
N ASP A 153 -25.89 7.33 -14.14
CA ASP A 153 -27.23 6.95 -14.60
C ASP A 153 -27.21 5.60 -15.37
N ASP A 154 -26.47 4.60 -14.85
CA ASP A 154 -26.24 3.28 -15.44
C ASP A 154 -25.54 3.27 -16.82
N LYS A 155 -25.12 4.42 -17.31
CA LYS A 155 -24.35 4.54 -18.57
C LYS A 155 -22.87 4.61 -18.27
N LEU A 156 -22.07 3.88 -19.05
CA LEU A 156 -20.61 3.95 -18.94
C LEU A 156 -20.15 5.37 -19.26
N TYR A 157 -19.49 6.00 -18.28
CA TYR A 157 -19.00 7.37 -18.36
C TYR A 157 -17.50 7.45 -18.59
N SER A 158 -16.73 6.63 -17.90
CA SER A 158 -15.27 6.56 -18.09
C SER A 158 -14.72 5.15 -17.88
N VAL A 159 -13.61 4.88 -18.56
CA VAL A 159 -12.78 3.68 -18.37
C VAL A 159 -11.35 4.17 -18.18
N ARG A 160 -10.70 3.70 -17.12
CA ARG A 160 -9.30 3.98 -16.84
C ARG A 160 -8.53 2.68 -16.76
N HIS A 161 -7.53 2.51 -17.61
CA HIS A 161 -6.56 1.42 -17.54
C HIS A 161 -5.30 1.93 -16.84
N LEU A 162 -4.71 1.10 -16.00
CA LEU A 162 -3.60 1.45 -15.13
C LEU A 162 -2.47 0.44 -15.33
N VAL A 163 -1.25 0.93 -15.42
CA VAL A 163 -0.04 0.11 -15.55
C VAL A 163 0.85 0.39 -14.34
N PHE A 164 1.16 -0.66 -13.60
CA PHE A 164 1.98 -0.60 -12.40
C PHE A 164 3.29 -1.38 -12.58
N ASN A 165 4.31 -0.95 -11.87
CA ASN A 165 5.50 -1.73 -11.54
C ASN A 165 5.45 -2.03 -10.03
N GLY A 166 4.99 -3.23 -9.65
CA GLY A 166 4.56 -3.51 -8.28
C GLY A 166 3.37 -2.63 -7.90
N PHE A 167 3.55 -1.72 -6.96
CA PHE A 167 2.52 -0.76 -6.54
C PHE A 167 2.79 0.68 -6.99
N GLU A 168 3.84 0.91 -7.77
CA GLU A 168 4.15 2.21 -8.36
C GLU A 168 3.43 2.38 -9.69
N LEU A 169 2.62 3.44 -9.82
CA LEU A 169 1.95 3.76 -11.07
C LEU A 169 2.97 4.24 -12.11
N ILE A 170 3.01 3.58 -13.26
CA ILE A 170 3.86 3.95 -14.40
C ILE A 170 3.08 4.80 -15.41
N SER A 171 1.87 4.35 -15.75
CA SER A 171 1.02 5.09 -16.68
C SER A 171 -0.46 4.79 -16.46
N GLN A 172 -1.30 5.70 -16.93
CA GLN A 172 -2.73 5.50 -17.04
C GLN A 172 -3.24 5.92 -18.41
N GLN A 173 -4.22 5.18 -18.92
CA GLN A 173 -5.01 5.58 -20.07
C GLN A 173 -6.46 5.78 -19.63
N CYS A 174 -6.97 6.98 -19.80
CA CYS A 174 -8.34 7.33 -19.44
C CYS A 174 -9.16 7.66 -20.69
N SER A 175 -10.19 6.86 -20.92
CA SER A 175 -11.23 7.12 -21.93
C SER A 175 -12.49 7.58 -21.20
N ARG A 176 -13.07 8.70 -21.63
CA ARG A 176 -14.29 9.24 -21.02
C ARG A 176 -15.18 9.95 -22.02
N VAL A 177 -16.47 10.02 -21.66
CA VAL A 177 -17.45 10.78 -22.42
C VAL A 177 -17.26 12.28 -22.18
N ARG A 178 -17.08 13.03 -23.24
CA ARG A 178 -17.00 14.49 -23.23
C ARG A 178 -18.12 15.06 -24.09
N GLN A 179 -18.79 16.07 -23.57
CA GLN A 179 -19.78 16.87 -24.31
C GLN A 179 -19.37 18.34 -24.17
N PRO A 180 -18.62 18.90 -25.15
CA PRO A 180 -18.09 20.26 -25.04
C PRO A 180 -19.18 21.33 -25.02
N HIS A 181 -20.35 21.03 -25.59
CA HIS A 181 -21.53 21.91 -25.56
C HIS A 181 -22.81 21.06 -25.63
N PRO A 182 -23.94 21.46 -24.97
CA PRO A 182 -25.19 20.70 -24.98
C PRO A 182 -25.74 20.36 -26.36
N SER A 183 -25.43 21.17 -27.38
CA SER A 183 -25.85 20.92 -28.78
C SER A 183 -24.96 19.94 -29.53
N VAL A 184 -23.83 19.53 -28.98
CA VAL A 184 -22.90 18.58 -29.60
C VAL A 184 -23.09 17.21 -29.00
N ALA A 185 -23.14 16.18 -29.83
CA ALA A 185 -23.25 14.80 -29.35
C ALA A 185 -22.06 14.44 -28.45
N PRO A 186 -22.28 13.71 -27.33
CA PRO A 186 -21.20 13.21 -26.49
C PRO A 186 -20.23 12.36 -27.30
N GLN A 187 -18.95 12.55 -27.06
CA GLN A 187 -17.88 11.81 -27.73
C GLN A 187 -16.92 11.19 -26.71
N TRP A 188 -16.38 10.03 -27.05
CA TRP A 188 -15.32 9.41 -26.26
C TRP A 188 -13.98 10.07 -26.57
N VAL A 189 -13.30 10.52 -25.54
CA VAL A 189 -11.95 11.09 -25.62
C VAL A 189 -11.01 10.22 -24.79
N THR A 190 -9.94 9.75 -25.42
CA THR A 190 -8.91 8.92 -24.76
C THR A 190 -7.63 9.73 -24.59
N ARG A 191 -7.06 9.70 -23.40
CA ARG A 191 -5.78 10.33 -23.06
C ARG A 191 -4.90 9.33 -22.33
N THR A 192 -3.62 9.30 -22.67
CA THR A 192 -2.60 8.51 -21.98
C THR A 192 -1.66 9.46 -21.24
N ASN A 193 -1.42 9.19 -19.98
CA ASN A 193 -0.52 9.96 -19.13
C ASN A 193 0.49 9.04 -18.46
N HIS A 194 1.70 9.53 -18.25
CA HIS A 194 2.79 8.82 -17.60
C HIS A 194 3.06 9.43 -16.24
N ALA A 195 3.26 8.58 -15.23
CA ALA A 195 3.44 9.00 -13.86
C ALA A 195 4.91 9.13 -13.48
N VAL A 196 5.19 10.09 -12.62
CA VAL A 196 6.42 10.16 -11.83
C VAL A 196 6.03 10.12 -10.37
N SER A 197 6.62 9.20 -9.64
CA SER A 197 6.36 8.97 -8.23
C SER A 197 7.57 9.26 -7.36
N ASP A 198 7.35 9.48 -6.07
CA ASP A 198 8.42 9.50 -5.08
C ASP A 198 8.87 8.07 -4.70
N LEU A 199 9.79 7.99 -3.74
CA LEU A 199 10.35 6.71 -3.26
C LEU A 199 9.32 5.80 -2.58
N THR A 200 8.16 6.33 -2.23
CA THR A 200 7.05 5.59 -1.58
C THR A 200 5.95 5.21 -2.56
N GLY A 201 6.19 5.42 -3.87
CA GLY A 201 5.21 5.14 -4.91
C GLY A 201 4.04 6.13 -4.96
N ARG A 202 4.14 7.27 -4.25
CA ARG A 202 3.17 8.35 -4.33
C ARG A 202 3.34 9.08 -5.65
N PRO A 203 2.29 9.21 -6.50
CA PRO A 203 2.38 10.01 -7.70
C PRO A 203 2.63 11.48 -7.38
N LEU A 204 3.66 12.08 -7.97
CA LEU A 204 4.01 13.50 -7.84
C LEU A 204 3.49 14.33 -9.01
N MET A 205 3.38 13.74 -10.18
CA MET A 205 2.80 14.36 -11.36
C MET A 205 2.51 13.35 -12.47
N LEU A 206 1.61 13.74 -13.35
CA LEU A 206 1.35 13.04 -14.61
C LEU A 206 1.68 13.93 -15.78
N PHE A 207 2.27 13.31 -16.80
CA PHE A 207 2.61 13.96 -18.07
C PHE A 207 1.85 13.33 -19.23
N ASN A 208 1.49 14.12 -20.22
CA ASN A 208 1.00 13.61 -21.48
C ASN A 208 2.18 13.13 -22.38
N SER A 209 1.86 12.60 -23.57
CA SER A 209 2.85 12.12 -24.54
C SER A 209 3.80 13.21 -25.06
N GLU A 210 3.46 14.48 -24.88
CA GLU A 210 4.27 15.64 -25.28
C GLU A 210 5.21 16.10 -24.15
N GLY A 211 5.19 15.42 -22.99
CA GLY A 211 5.98 15.79 -21.81
C GLY A 211 5.41 16.96 -21.02
N LYS A 212 4.19 17.41 -21.34
CA LYS A 212 3.52 18.48 -20.62
C LYS A 212 2.85 17.90 -19.36
N THR A 213 3.07 18.53 -18.19
CA THR A 213 2.37 18.19 -16.96
C THR A 213 0.88 18.42 -17.12
N VAL A 214 0.08 17.40 -16.86
CA VAL A 214 -1.39 17.44 -16.91
C VAL A 214 -2.06 17.33 -15.54
N TRP A 215 -1.35 16.79 -14.55
CA TRP A 215 -1.87 16.64 -13.19
C TRP A 215 -0.75 16.70 -12.16
N ARG A 216 -1.10 17.23 -10.98
CA ARG A 216 -0.31 17.20 -9.75
C ARG A 216 -1.25 16.94 -8.59
N PRO A 217 -0.79 16.25 -7.53
CA PRO A 217 -1.58 16.09 -6.32
C PRO A 217 -1.83 17.45 -5.65
N GLY A 218 -2.97 17.59 -5.00
CA GLY A 218 -3.22 18.69 -4.09
C GLY A 218 -2.22 18.70 -2.93
N GLN A 219 -2.12 19.82 -2.24
CA GLN A 219 -1.25 19.93 -1.07
C GLN A 219 -1.76 19.03 0.06
N THR A 220 -0.89 18.22 0.61
CA THR A 220 -1.17 17.37 1.76
C THR A 220 -0.06 17.47 2.80
N SER A 221 -0.40 17.11 4.04
CA SER A 221 0.61 16.82 5.06
C SER A 221 1.43 15.58 4.67
N LEU A 222 2.50 15.35 5.41
CA LEU A 222 3.30 14.13 5.26
C LEU A 222 2.49 12.83 5.41
N TRP A 223 1.42 12.84 6.22
CA TRP A 223 0.52 11.72 6.44
C TRP A 223 -0.66 11.68 5.45
N GLY A 224 -0.66 12.57 4.46
CA GLY A 224 -1.65 12.57 3.39
C GLY A 224 -2.93 13.34 3.71
N LEU A 225 -3.00 14.03 4.86
CA LEU A 225 -4.12 14.92 5.15
C LEU A 225 -4.17 16.02 4.09
N ALA A 226 -5.30 16.15 3.40
CA ALA A 226 -5.51 17.24 2.46
C ALA A 226 -5.52 18.58 3.20
N LEU A 227 -4.69 19.50 2.77
CA LEU A 227 -4.61 20.84 3.32
C LEU A 227 -5.58 21.72 2.54
N SER A 228 -6.66 22.15 3.20
CA SER A 228 -7.57 23.14 2.62
C SER A 228 -6.85 24.46 2.52
N LEU A 229 -6.63 24.91 1.29
CA LEU A 229 -6.20 26.28 1.06
C LEU A 229 -7.42 27.20 1.24
N PRO A 230 -7.25 28.46 1.73
CA PRO A 230 -8.28 29.47 1.61
C PRO A 230 -8.79 29.54 0.17
N ALA A 231 -10.07 29.87 0.01
CA ALA A 231 -10.74 29.87 -1.31
C ALA A 231 -10.01 30.71 -2.38
N ASP A 232 -9.26 31.69 -1.97
CA ASP A 232 -8.50 32.65 -2.80
C ASP A 232 -7.12 32.16 -3.18
N THR A 233 -6.61 31.11 -2.51
CA THR A 233 -5.29 30.52 -2.79
C THR A 233 -5.44 29.13 -3.38
N GLY A 234 -6.45 28.92 -4.22
CA GLY A 234 -6.61 27.67 -4.97
C GLY A 234 -5.26 27.23 -5.51
N TYR A 235 -5.07 25.94 -5.69
CA TYR A 235 -3.82 25.41 -6.26
C TYR A 235 -3.46 26.26 -7.48
N PRO A 236 -2.28 26.91 -7.52
CA PRO A 236 -1.97 27.81 -8.60
C PRO A 236 -1.80 27.01 -9.90
N ASP A 237 -2.89 26.89 -10.63
CA ASP A 237 -2.88 26.63 -12.06
C ASP A 237 -3.27 27.91 -12.79
N PRO A 238 -2.39 28.94 -12.75
CA PRO A 238 -2.69 30.26 -13.33
C PRO A 238 -2.92 30.21 -14.83
N ARG A 239 -2.64 29.07 -15.47
CA ARG A 239 -2.81 28.85 -16.89
C ARG A 239 -4.00 27.93 -17.23
N GLY A 240 -4.66 27.33 -16.22
CA GLY A 240 -5.73 26.35 -16.45
C GLY A 240 -5.27 25.12 -17.24
N GLU A 241 -4.01 24.73 -17.09
CA GLU A 241 -3.38 23.67 -17.90
C GLU A 241 -3.54 22.28 -17.31
N LEU A 242 -3.89 22.19 -16.00
CA LEU A 242 -4.05 20.93 -15.31
C LEU A 242 -5.46 20.36 -15.54
N ASP A 243 -5.51 19.06 -15.71
CA ASP A 243 -6.76 18.29 -15.82
C ASP A 243 -7.02 17.56 -14.49
N ALA A 244 -7.91 18.10 -13.66
CA ALA A 244 -8.30 17.47 -12.39
C ALA A 244 -8.85 16.04 -12.58
N GLU A 245 -9.40 15.76 -13.75
CA GLU A 245 -9.92 14.43 -14.09
C GLU A 245 -8.81 13.43 -14.47
N ALA A 246 -7.56 13.89 -14.62
CA ALA A 246 -6.39 13.04 -14.76
C ALA A 246 -5.88 12.49 -13.42
N ASP A 247 -6.49 12.89 -12.29
CA ASP A 247 -6.14 12.37 -10.97
C ASP A 247 -6.16 10.83 -10.95
N PRO A 248 -5.03 10.16 -10.64
CA PRO A 248 -5.00 8.70 -10.55
C PRO A 248 -5.80 8.15 -9.35
N GLY A 249 -6.12 8.99 -8.37
CA GLY A 249 -6.82 8.60 -7.15
C GLY A 249 -5.95 7.86 -6.14
N LEU A 250 -4.62 7.99 -6.23
CA LEU A 250 -3.65 7.35 -5.33
C LEU A 250 -3.08 8.35 -4.33
N LEU A 251 -2.97 7.94 -3.06
CA LEU A 251 -2.21 8.69 -2.04
C LEU A 251 -0.77 8.16 -1.94
N TYR A 252 -0.60 6.95 -1.46
CA TYR A 252 0.66 6.20 -1.46
C TYR A 252 0.53 4.92 -2.29
N ALA A 253 1.61 4.17 -2.43
CA ALA A 253 1.57 2.86 -3.08
C ALA A 253 0.48 1.96 -2.47
N GLY A 254 -0.45 1.48 -3.29
CA GLY A 254 -1.59 0.64 -2.87
C GLY A 254 -2.75 1.37 -2.19
N GLN A 255 -2.65 2.69 -1.92
CA GLN A 255 -3.70 3.47 -1.27
C GLN A 255 -4.57 4.24 -2.27
N TRP A 256 -5.84 3.87 -2.35
CA TRP A 256 -6.83 4.46 -3.25
C TRP A 256 -7.74 5.43 -2.48
N GLN A 257 -7.69 6.70 -2.85
CA GLN A 257 -8.50 7.74 -2.20
C GLN A 257 -9.97 7.59 -2.56
N ASP A 258 -10.81 7.58 -1.54
CA ASP A 258 -12.27 7.60 -1.66
C ASP A 258 -12.78 9.01 -1.36
N ALA A 259 -13.11 9.75 -2.42
CA ALA A 259 -13.53 11.15 -2.34
C ALA A 259 -14.79 11.35 -1.46
N GLU A 260 -15.65 10.34 -1.36
CA GLU A 260 -16.88 10.38 -0.56
C GLU A 260 -16.62 10.41 0.95
N SER A 261 -15.53 9.77 1.42
CA SER A 261 -15.25 9.61 2.85
C SER A 261 -13.96 10.28 3.31
N GLY A 262 -13.09 10.66 2.36
CA GLY A 262 -11.74 11.13 2.63
C GLY A 262 -10.77 10.02 3.10
N LEU A 263 -11.24 8.77 3.12
CA LEU A 263 -10.43 7.61 3.49
C LEU A 263 -9.64 7.10 2.29
N CYS A 264 -8.62 6.29 2.57
CA CYS A 264 -7.90 5.57 1.54
C CYS A 264 -8.16 4.06 1.67
N TYR A 265 -8.73 3.45 0.63
CA TYR A 265 -8.84 1.99 0.54
C TYR A 265 -7.46 1.41 0.30
N ASN A 266 -7.01 0.57 1.19
CA ASN A 266 -5.70 -0.05 1.20
C ASN A 266 -5.81 -1.57 1.27
N ARG A 267 -6.40 -2.17 0.25
CA ARG A 267 -6.60 -3.60 0.06
C ARG A 267 -7.36 -4.28 1.22
N PHE A 268 -6.69 -4.55 2.35
CA PHE A 268 -7.27 -5.22 3.51
C PHE A 268 -7.82 -4.26 4.57
N ARG A 269 -7.40 -3.00 4.55
CA ARG A 269 -7.82 -1.98 5.52
C ARG A 269 -8.19 -0.65 4.85
N TYR A 270 -8.74 0.25 5.64
CA TYR A 270 -8.97 1.65 5.26
C TYR A 270 -8.13 2.56 6.12
N TYR A 271 -7.36 3.41 5.48
CA TYR A 271 -6.48 4.38 6.12
C TYR A 271 -7.14 5.75 6.23
N GLU A 272 -6.98 6.41 7.39
CA GLU A 272 -7.44 7.76 7.63
C GLU A 272 -6.24 8.72 7.71
N PRO A 273 -6.08 9.62 6.72
CA PRO A 273 -4.96 10.56 6.67
C PRO A 273 -4.94 11.58 7.82
N GLU A 274 -6.10 11.87 8.42
CA GLU A 274 -6.22 12.82 9.53
C GLU A 274 -5.52 12.29 10.79
N THR A 275 -5.66 11.03 11.07
CA THR A 275 -5.09 10.38 12.26
C THR A 275 -3.82 9.58 11.98
N GLY A 276 -3.51 9.31 10.72
CA GLY A 276 -2.41 8.43 10.35
C GLY A 276 -2.63 6.96 10.72
N MET A 277 -3.90 6.55 10.92
CA MET A 277 -4.30 5.24 11.44
C MET A 277 -5.23 4.50 10.49
N TYR A 278 -5.32 3.20 10.68
CA TYR A 278 -6.34 2.37 10.07
C TYR A 278 -7.62 2.34 10.90
N LEU A 279 -8.76 2.10 10.27
CA LEU A 279 -10.08 2.05 10.90
C LEU A 279 -10.34 0.75 11.65
N VAL A 280 -9.56 -0.28 11.36
CA VAL A 280 -9.65 -1.62 11.95
C VAL A 280 -8.28 -2.09 12.39
N SER A 281 -8.25 -3.00 13.36
CA SER A 281 -7.02 -3.67 13.77
C SER A 281 -6.41 -4.42 12.59
N ASP A 282 -5.09 -4.60 12.62
CA ASP A 282 -4.40 -5.42 11.63
C ASP A 282 -4.99 -6.83 11.59
N PRO A 283 -5.39 -7.36 10.41
CA PRO A 283 -5.85 -8.73 10.28
C PRO A 283 -4.82 -9.77 10.74
N LEU A 284 -3.54 -9.41 10.70
CA LEU A 284 -2.43 -10.22 11.23
C LEU A 284 -2.29 -10.09 12.76
N GLY A 285 -3.07 -9.23 13.39
CA GLY A 285 -2.99 -8.94 14.82
C GLY A 285 -1.60 -8.45 15.24
N LEU A 286 -1.07 -8.99 16.35
CA LEU A 286 0.27 -8.63 16.86
C LEU A 286 1.42 -9.08 15.93
N LEU A 287 1.16 -9.92 14.94
CA LEU A 287 2.15 -10.33 13.95
C LEU A 287 2.47 -9.20 12.96
N GLY A 288 1.48 -8.35 12.65
CA GLY A 288 1.69 -7.14 11.87
C GLY A 288 2.38 -6.01 12.66
N GLY A 289 2.61 -6.21 13.96
CA GLY A 289 3.25 -5.25 14.86
C GLY A 289 2.47 -5.03 16.15
N GLU A 290 3.12 -4.42 17.13
CA GLU A 290 2.47 -4.13 18.43
C GLU A 290 1.38 -3.05 18.31
N GLN A 291 1.50 -2.18 17.29
CA GLN A 291 0.57 -1.08 17.01
C GLN A 291 -0.41 -1.47 15.91
N THR A 292 -1.41 -2.25 16.23
CA THR A 292 -2.30 -2.89 15.26
C THR A 292 -3.15 -1.94 14.39
N TYR A 293 -3.27 -0.67 14.76
CA TYR A 293 -4.00 0.35 13.98
C TYR A 293 -3.08 1.32 13.23
N ARG A 294 -1.78 1.21 13.42
CA ARG A 294 -0.81 2.13 12.81
C ARG A 294 -0.60 1.83 11.35
N TYR A 295 -0.40 2.88 10.52
CA TYR A 295 0.02 2.74 9.14
C TYR A 295 1.50 2.33 9.08
N VAL A 296 2.42 3.28 9.19
CA VAL A 296 3.88 3.02 9.14
C VAL A 296 4.60 3.95 10.13
N PRO A 297 5.82 3.59 10.55
CA PRO A 297 6.59 4.45 11.45
C PRO A 297 7.00 5.80 10.84
N ASN A 298 7.27 5.82 9.54
CA ASN A 298 7.79 6.98 8.82
C ASN A 298 7.41 6.88 7.33
N PRO A 299 6.43 7.67 6.86
CA PRO A 299 5.94 7.60 5.50
C PRO A 299 6.92 8.12 4.43
N CYS A 300 8.08 8.68 4.82
CA CYS A 300 9.14 9.03 3.87
C CYS A 300 9.91 7.81 3.34
N GLY A 301 9.89 6.69 4.03
CA GLY A 301 10.70 5.52 3.68
C GLY A 301 10.02 4.18 3.84
N TYR A 302 8.80 4.19 4.36
CA TYR A 302 8.00 2.99 4.58
C TYR A 302 6.64 3.14 3.92
N VAL A 303 6.16 2.08 3.34
CA VAL A 303 4.82 1.97 2.77
C VAL A 303 4.20 0.64 3.19
N ASP A 304 2.90 0.61 3.27
CA ASP A 304 2.11 -0.58 3.50
C ASP A 304 1.08 -0.73 2.36
N PRO A 305 1.46 -1.31 1.22
CA PRO A 305 0.61 -1.32 0.03
C PRO A 305 -0.65 -2.17 0.17
N LEU A 306 -0.65 -3.12 1.11
CA LEU A 306 -1.77 -4.04 1.32
C LEU A 306 -2.61 -3.71 2.55
N GLY A 307 -2.16 -2.78 3.40
CA GLY A 307 -2.82 -2.57 4.69
C GLY A 307 -2.57 -3.72 5.66
N LEU A 308 -1.39 -4.34 5.57
CA LEU A 308 -0.87 -5.39 6.45
C LEU A 308 0.49 -4.92 6.89
N ALA A 309 0.63 -4.43 8.11
CA ALA A 309 1.86 -3.80 8.60
C ALA A 309 3.05 -4.77 8.50
N PHE A 310 3.92 -4.54 7.54
CA PHE A 310 5.12 -5.32 7.27
C PHE A 310 6.35 -4.40 7.18
N CYS A 311 7.54 -4.91 7.44
CA CYS A 311 8.78 -4.13 7.34
C CYS A 311 9.31 -4.06 5.88
N PRO A 312 8.89 -3.09 5.05
CA PRO A 312 9.20 -3.07 3.62
C PRO A 312 10.69 -2.91 3.32
N ARG A 313 11.42 -2.33 4.27
CA ARG A 313 12.86 -2.07 4.09
C ARG A 313 13.66 -3.36 4.07
N MET A 314 13.30 -4.32 4.91
CA MET A 314 13.95 -5.64 4.93
C MET A 314 13.56 -6.44 3.69
N GLN A 315 12.28 -6.48 3.34
CA GLN A 315 11.80 -7.14 2.12
C GLN A 315 12.46 -6.55 0.87
N LYS A 316 12.48 -5.21 0.72
CA LYS A 316 13.14 -4.55 -0.42
C LYS A 316 14.64 -4.85 -0.47
N THR A 317 15.28 -4.95 0.69
CA THR A 317 16.70 -5.31 0.76
C THR A 317 16.91 -6.76 0.36
N LEU A 318 16.14 -7.69 0.89
CA LEU A 318 16.20 -9.10 0.53
C LEU A 318 15.78 -9.35 -0.92
N GLN A 319 14.77 -8.63 -1.44
CA GLN A 319 14.39 -8.69 -2.86
C GLN A 319 15.56 -8.29 -3.77
N LYS A 320 16.27 -7.19 -3.47
CA LYS A 320 17.47 -6.81 -4.22
C LYS A 320 18.58 -7.88 -4.17
N LEU A 321 18.71 -8.59 -3.06
CA LEU A 321 19.64 -9.71 -2.97
C LEU A 321 19.13 -10.91 -3.77
N THR A 322 17.82 -11.14 -3.84
CA THR A 322 17.21 -12.17 -4.68
C THR A 322 17.44 -11.88 -6.15
N ASP A 323 17.16 -10.64 -6.59
CA ASP A 323 17.41 -10.19 -7.96
C ASP A 323 18.91 -10.34 -8.33
N LYS A 324 19.80 -9.97 -7.40
CA LYS A 324 21.23 -10.15 -7.55
C LYS A 324 21.62 -11.62 -7.62
N ALA A 325 21.04 -12.48 -6.79
CA ALA A 325 21.31 -13.92 -6.80
C ALA A 325 20.95 -14.55 -8.15
N VAL A 326 19.79 -14.18 -8.71
CA VAL A 326 19.37 -14.59 -10.05
C VAL A 326 20.37 -14.10 -11.10
N ALA A 327 20.75 -12.81 -11.05
CA ALA A 327 21.71 -12.24 -12.00
C ALA A 327 23.10 -12.91 -11.90
N ASP A 328 23.58 -13.20 -10.68
CA ASP A 328 24.85 -13.91 -10.46
C ASP A 328 24.84 -15.31 -11.08
N ILE A 329 23.72 -16.06 -10.94
CA ILE A 329 23.55 -17.41 -11.52
C ILE A 329 23.46 -17.35 -13.05
N ILE A 330 22.76 -16.34 -13.59
CA ILE A 330 22.67 -16.12 -15.05
C ILE A 330 24.04 -15.83 -15.64
N ALA A 331 24.81 -14.95 -14.98
CA ALA A 331 26.14 -14.55 -15.43
C ALA A 331 27.18 -15.69 -15.30
N ASN A 332 27.03 -16.53 -14.28
CA ASN A 332 27.89 -17.67 -14.04
C ASN A 332 27.09 -18.90 -13.57
N PRO A 333 26.52 -19.68 -14.50
CA PRO A 333 25.71 -20.86 -14.17
C PRO A 333 26.44 -21.90 -13.31
N ARG A 334 27.77 -22.01 -13.43
CA ARG A 334 28.59 -22.93 -12.60
C ARG A 334 28.55 -22.58 -11.10
N LEU A 335 28.19 -21.36 -10.76
CA LEU A 335 27.99 -20.98 -9.37
C LEU A 335 26.93 -21.87 -8.68
N ALA A 336 25.95 -22.38 -9.42
CA ALA A 336 24.93 -23.28 -8.89
C ALA A 336 25.54 -24.65 -8.44
N GLU A 337 26.65 -25.09 -9.01
CA GLU A 337 27.33 -26.34 -8.62
C GLU A 337 27.85 -26.26 -7.19
N ASP A 338 28.46 -25.12 -6.81
CA ASP A 338 28.99 -24.91 -5.47
C ASP A 338 27.89 -24.72 -4.41
N LEU A 339 26.70 -24.32 -4.86
CA LEU A 339 25.57 -23.99 -3.98
C LEU A 339 24.67 -25.17 -3.64
N MET A 340 24.75 -26.30 -4.34
CA MET A 340 23.78 -27.38 -4.22
C MET A 340 24.39 -28.78 -4.27
N SER A 341 23.59 -29.78 -3.91
CA SER A 341 24.01 -31.17 -4.05
C SER A 341 24.17 -31.55 -5.51
N ALA A 342 25.07 -32.51 -5.80
CA ALA A 342 25.29 -33.02 -7.15
C ALA A 342 24.01 -33.50 -7.84
N GLY A 343 23.08 -34.13 -7.10
CA GLY A 343 21.78 -34.56 -7.63
C GLY A 343 20.90 -33.40 -8.05
N SER A 344 20.81 -32.33 -7.23
CA SER A 344 20.03 -31.13 -7.58
C SER A 344 20.68 -30.36 -8.75
N TYR A 345 22.00 -30.29 -8.81
CA TYR A 345 22.72 -29.71 -9.93
C TYR A 345 22.53 -30.47 -11.23
N ALA A 346 22.48 -31.82 -11.18
CA ALA A 346 22.20 -32.64 -12.33
C ALA A 346 20.83 -32.31 -12.98
N HIS A 347 19.83 -31.93 -12.20
CA HIS A 347 18.52 -31.49 -12.73
C HIS A 347 18.62 -30.19 -13.53
N LEU A 348 19.48 -29.25 -13.10
CA LEU A 348 19.75 -28.03 -13.87
C LEU A 348 20.47 -28.34 -15.16
N LYS A 349 21.57 -29.10 -15.07
CA LYS A 349 22.41 -29.43 -16.20
C LYS A 349 21.67 -30.23 -17.30
N ASN A 350 20.79 -31.14 -16.91
CA ASN A 350 20.07 -32.02 -17.83
C ASN A 350 18.69 -31.49 -18.22
N GLY A 351 18.28 -30.32 -17.76
CA GLY A 351 17.00 -29.69 -18.11
C GLY A 351 15.77 -30.53 -17.77
N THR A 352 15.80 -31.27 -16.65
CA THR A 352 14.71 -32.16 -16.25
C THR A 352 13.47 -31.42 -15.78
N ASN A 353 12.37 -32.15 -15.52
CA ASN A 353 11.13 -31.59 -14.93
C ASN A 353 11.33 -30.95 -13.53
N LEU A 354 12.46 -31.23 -12.88
CA LEU A 354 12.83 -30.61 -11.60
C LEU A 354 13.73 -29.37 -11.76
N TYR A 355 13.95 -28.90 -13.00
CA TYR A 355 14.79 -27.72 -13.28
C TYR A 355 14.36 -26.50 -12.46
N ALA A 356 13.08 -26.11 -12.50
CA ALA A 356 12.57 -24.95 -11.80
C ALA A 356 12.80 -25.03 -10.28
N ALA A 357 12.53 -26.20 -9.68
CA ALA A 357 12.75 -26.40 -8.25
C ALA A 357 14.23 -26.37 -7.88
N SER A 358 15.10 -26.88 -8.74
CA SER A 358 16.55 -26.85 -8.54
C SER A 358 17.11 -25.44 -8.72
N PHE A 359 16.61 -24.70 -9.71
CA PHE A 359 16.96 -23.27 -9.89
C PHE A 359 16.57 -22.45 -8.64
N GLY A 360 15.36 -22.70 -8.09
CA GLY A 360 14.92 -22.08 -6.85
C GLY A 360 15.86 -22.31 -5.68
N LYS A 361 16.31 -23.53 -5.50
CA LYS A 361 17.30 -23.87 -4.45
C LYS A 361 18.64 -23.15 -4.66
N ALA A 362 19.08 -22.99 -5.90
CA ALA A 362 20.30 -22.24 -6.18
C ALA A 362 20.14 -20.76 -5.81
N VAL A 363 19.00 -20.16 -6.18
CA VAL A 363 18.68 -18.76 -5.84
C VAL A 363 18.62 -18.58 -4.31
N GLU A 364 17.84 -19.39 -3.60
CA GLU A 364 17.71 -19.36 -2.13
C GLU A 364 19.09 -19.40 -1.45
N ARG A 365 19.94 -20.35 -1.83
CA ARG A 365 21.28 -20.50 -1.24
C ARG A 365 22.21 -19.35 -1.59
N ARG A 366 22.10 -18.81 -2.80
CA ARG A 366 22.85 -17.62 -3.17
C ARG A 366 22.43 -16.39 -2.36
N VAL A 367 21.14 -16.21 -2.13
CA VAL A 367 20.62 -15.17 -1.22
C VAL A 367 21.20 -15.37 0.19
N ALA A 368 21.20 -16.59 0.70
CA ALA A 368 21.77 -16.90 2.01
C ALA A 368 23.25 -16.53 2.11
N GLN A 369 24.06 -16.80 1.07
CA GLN A 369 25.46 -16.34 1.02
C GLN A 369 25.55 -14.81 1.03
N LEU A 370 24.79 -14.13 0.18
CA LEU A 370 24.80 -12.66 0.11
C LEU A 370 24.36 -12.01 1.41
N VAL A 371 23.46 -12.63 2.17
CA VAL A 371 23.08 -12.22 3.52
C VAL A 371 24.23 -12.43 4.49
N SER A 372 24.87 -13.60 4.46
CA SER A 372 26.02 -13.95 5.31
C SER A 372 27.22 -13.02 5.10
N ASP A 373 27.49 -12.66 3.85
CA ASP A 373 28.59 -11.75 3.47
C ASP A 373 28.34 -10.30 3.90
N ASN A 374 27.09 -9.95 4.22
CA ASN A 374 26.72 -8.62 4.67
C ASN A 374 26.72 -8.55 6.20
N SER A 375 27.73 -7.90 6.79
CA SER A 375 27.95 -7.81 8.23
C SER A 375 26.80 -7.21 9.05
N ARG A 376 25.91 -6.44 8.44
CA ARG A 376 24.69 -5.91 9.08
C ARG A 376 23.52 -6.87 8.94
N LEU A 377 23.31 -7.43 7.75
CA LEU A 377 22.19 -8.35 7.49
C LEU A 377 22.37 -9.68 8.21
N SER A 378 23.59 -10.24 8.25
CA SER A 378 23.87 -11.50 8.94
C SER A 378 23.57 -11.48 10.45
N LYS A 379 23.51 -10.28 11.05
CA LYS A 379 23.07 -10.09 12.45
C LYS A 379 21.56 -10.04 12.62
N LEU A 380 20.83 -9.75 11.56
CA LEU A 380 19.38 -9.49 11.59
C LEU A 380 18.56 -10.57 10.90
N VAL A 381 19.15 -11.27 9.92
CA VAL A 381 18.47 -12.27 9.08
C VAL A 381 19.18 -13.60 9.25
N GLU A 382 18.40 -14.64 9.48
CA GLU A 382 18.88 -16.02 9.59
C GLU A 382 18.24 -16.85 8.47
N HIS A 383 19.05 -17.67 7.79
CA HIS A 383 18.56 -18.65 6.83
C HIS A 383 18.08 -19.88 7.61
N THR A 384 16.79 -20.13 7.58
CA THR A 384 16.12 -21.19 8.36
C THR A 384 16.21 -22.56 7.68
N GLY A 385 16.30 -22.59 6.35
CA GLY A 385 16.31 -23.84 5.60
C GLY A 385 15.06 -24.69 5.80
N GLN A 386 15.12 -25.96 5.39
CA GLN A 386 14.02 -26.91 5.53
C GLN A 386 13.92 -27.42 6.98
N ALA A 387 12.82 -27.13 7.67
CA ALA A 387 12.53 -27.70 8.97
C ALA A 387 11.99 -29.14 8.85
N LYS A 388 12.37 -30.00 9.81
CA LYS A 388 11.81 -31.35 9.99
C LYS A 388 10.93 -31.36 11.21
N GLY A 389 9.72 -31.90 11.11
CA GLY A 389 8.84 -32.14 12.23
C GLY A 389 9.36 -33.26 13.14
N ALA A 390 8.75 -33.42 14.31
CA ALA A 390 9.11 -34.43 15.31
C ALA A 390 9.16 -35.89 14.75
N ASN A 391 8.41 -36.14 13.68
CA ASN A 391 8.34 -37.45 13.02
C ASN A 391 9.28 -37.58 11.80
N GLY A 392 10.25 -36.65 11.64
CA GLY A 392 11.18 -36.64 10.52
C GLY A 392 10.57 -36.23 9.17
N GLN A 393 9.27 -35.93 9.11
CA GLN A 393 8.61 -35.41 7.90
C GLN A 393 9.03 -33.96 7.63
N PHE A 394 9.15 -33.61 6.38
CA PHE A 394 9.43 -32.24 6.00
C PHE A 394 8.26 -31.33 6.37
N ILE A 395 8.56 -30.32 7.17
CA ILE A 395 7.66 -29.22 7.42
C ILE A 395 8.14 -28.07 6.51
N SER A 396 7.21 -27.48 5.75
CA SER A 396 7.53 -26.27 5.00
C SER A 396 7.84 -25.16 6.00
N SER A 397 9.01 -24.56 5.95
CA SER A 397 9.38 -23.39 6.73
C SER A 397 9.79 -22.28 5.77
N PRO A 398 9.59 -21.00 6.15
CA PRO A 398 10.11 -19.90 5.36
C PRO A 398 11.64 -19.98 5.28
N ASP A 399 12.20 -19.53 4.16
CA ASP A 399 13.63 -19.66 3.90
C ASP A 399 14.48 -18.77 4.82
N PHE A 400 13.93 -17.62 5.21
CA PHE A 400 14.61 -16.65 6.06
C PHE A 400 13.73 -16.15 7.19
N THR A 401 14.32 -15.94 8.36
CA THR A 401 13.69 -15.29 9.50
C THR A 401 14.51 -14.07 9.92
N THR A 402 13.85 -13.07 10.49
CA THR A 402 14.51 -11.90 11.07
C THR A 402 14.36 -11.87 12.58
N LYS A 403 15.33 -11.31 13.29
CA LYS A 403 15.29 -11.16 14.77
C LYS A 403 14.12 -10.27 15.24
N GLY A 404 13.49 -9.53 14.36
CA GLY A 404 12.32 -8.69 14.62
C GLY A 404 10.98 -9.31 14.22
N LYS A 405 10.94 -10.63 13.95
CA LYS A 405 9.75 -11.43 13.61
C LYS A 405 9.31 -11.43 12.13
N GLY A 406 10.00 -10.75 11.21
CA GLY A 406 9.72 -10.90 9.78
C GLY A 406 10.20 -12.25 9.29
N VAL A 407 9.43 -12.90 8.44
CA VAL A 407 9.79 -14.15 7.76
C VAL A 407 9.67 -13.97 6.25
N PHE A 408 10.56 -14.62 5.49
CA PHE A 408 10.63 -14.44 4.05
C PHE A 408 10.81 -15.77 3.36
N ASP A 409 10.12 -15.94 2.24
CA ASP A 409 10.15 -17.13 1.42
C ASP A 409 10.56 -16.77 -0.01
N VAL A 410 11.56 -17.44 -0.55
CA VAL A 410 12.05 -17.24 -1.92
C VAL A 410 11.24 -18.13 -2.87
N THR A 411 10.49 -17.52 -3.77
CA THR A 411 9.60 -18.27 -4.66
C THR A 411 9.56 -17.70 -6.07
N THR A 412 9.05 -18.46 -7.01
CA THR A 412 8.82 -17.96 -8.37
C THR A 412 7.46 -17.27 -8.48
N ASN A 413 7.33 -16.31 -9.39
CA ASN A 413 6.05 -15.69 -9.70
C ASN A 413 4.96 -16.74 -10.00
N LYS A 414 5.32 -17.81 -10.72
CA LYS A 414 4.40 -18.92 -11.05
C LYS A 414 3.97 -19.74 -9.82
N ALA A 415 4.85 -19.89 -8.82
CA ALA A 415 4.58 -20.71 -7.64
C ALA A 415 4.03 -19.90 -6.47
N LEU A 416 4.03 -18.57 -6.56
CA LEU A 416 3.66 -17.65 -5.48
C LEU A 416 2.31 -18.00 -4.85
N GLN A 417 1.26 -18.22 -5.66
CA GLN A 417 -0.06 -18.53 -5.13
C GLN A 417 -0.08 -19.85 -4.35
N ALA A 418 0.64 -20.87 -4.81
CA ALA A 418 0.74 -22.14 -4.10
C ALA A 418 1.49 -22.02 -2.75
N HIS A 419 2.46 -21.10 -2.66
CA HIS A 419 3.14 -20.79 -1.41
C HIS A 419 2.21 -20.02 -0.46
N ILE A 420 1.47 -19.02 -0.93
CA ILE A 420 0.44 -18.31 -0.15
C ILE A 420 -0.57 -19.30 0.40
N ASP A 421 -1.14 -20.16 -0.44
CA ASP A 421 -2.14 -21.17 -0.04
C ASP A 421 -1.59 -22.15 1.01
N ARG A 422 -0.32 -22.51 0.90
CA ARG A 422 0.34 -23.42 1.85
C ARG A 422 0.44 -22.81 3.24
N TYR A 423 0.79 -21.54 3.33
CA TYR A 423 0.99 -20.86 4.61
C TYR A 423 -0.31 -20.30 5.21
N THR A 424 -1.36 -20.12 4.41
CA THR A 424 -2.67 -19.66 4.88
C THR A 424 -3.62 -20.77 5.31
N LYS A 425 -3.32 -22.03 5.01
CA LYS A 425 -4.13 -23.17 5.48
C LYS A 425 -4.10 -23.27 6.98
N ALA A 426 -5.25 -23.06 7.58
CA ALA A 426 -5.45 -23.12 9.04
C ALA A 426 -4.88 -24.44 9.62
N GLY A 427 -4.04 -24.32 10.64
CA GLY A 427 -3.52 -25.44 11.43
C GLY A 427 -2.13 -25.95 11.05
N VAL A 428 -1.50 -25.47 9.97
CA VAL A 428 -0.18 -25.96 9.57
C VAL A 428 0.96 -25.10 10.11
N TYR A 429 0.76 -23.77 10.24
CA TYR A 429 1.81 -22.83 10.70
C TYR A 429 1.24 -21.67 11.51
N THR A 430 1.12 -21.84 12.80
CA THR A 430 0.72 -20.77 13.73
C THR A 430 1.79 -19.71 14.03
N PRO A 431 3.12 -19.90 13.82
CA PRO A 431 4.07 -18.83 14.07
C PRO A 431 4.40 -17.93 12.88
N TYR A 432 3.92 -18.21 11.65
CA TYR A 432 4.40 -17.54 10.42
C TYR A 432 3.27 -16.96 9.58
N ASN A 433 2.41 -16.16 10.19
CA ASN A 433 1.30 -15.54 9.45
C ASN A 433 1.71 -14.33 8.60
N ASP A 434 2.95 -13.87 8.74
CA ASP A 434 3.47 -12.65 8.10
C ASP A 434 4.72 -13.00 7.27
N ILE A 435 4.47 -13.59 6.09
CA ILE A 435 5.55 -14.04 5.21
C ILE A 435 5.72 -13.04 4.08
N GLY A 436 6.91 -12.44 4.01
CA GLY A 436 7.34 -11.67 2.86
C GLY A 436 7.83 -12.59 1.74
N TYR A 437 7.24 -12.48 0.56
CA TYR A 437 7.67 -13.26 -0.58
C TYR A 437 8.74 -12.51 -1.38
N LEU A 438 9.84 -13.20 -1.66
CA LEU A 438 10.94 -12.74 -2.49
C LEU A 438 10.81 -13.43 -3.85
N VAL A 439 10.21 -12.75 -4.81
CA VAL A 439 9.80 -13.35 -6.08
C VAL A 439 10.83 -13.16 -7.19
N TYR A 440 10.93 -14.13 -8.06
CA TYR A 440 11.77 -14.10 -9.26
C TYR A 440 11.18 -14.95 -10.37
N ASP A 441 11.66 -14.77 -11.59
CA ASP A 441 11.31 -15.62 -12.72
C ASP A 441 12.38 -16.68 -12.97
N VAL A 442 11.94 -17.91 -13.26
CA VAL A 442 12.86 -19.00 -13.63
C VAL A 442 13.41 -18.74 -15.02
N VAL A 443 14.74 -18.69 -15.12
CA VAL A 443 15.43 -18.52 -16.40
C VAL A 443 15.81 -19.89 -16.94
N TYR A 444 15.30 -20.22 -18.12
CA TYR A 444 15.57 -21.46 -18.84
C TYR A 444 16.66 -21.27 -19.90
N GLY A 445 17.29 -22.36 -20.31
CA GLY A 445 18.28 -22.35 -21.40
C GLY A 445 19.67 -21.89 -20.98
N LEU A 446 19.97 -21.81 -19.69
CA LEU A 446 21.33 -21.59 -19.20
C LEU A 446 22.20 -22.84 -19.40
N SER A 447 23.46 -22.63 -19.77
CA SER A 447 24.48 -23.72 -19.88
C SER A 447 25.16 -23.87 -18.52
N PHE A 448 24.79 -24.91 -17.79
CA PHE A 448 25.37 -25.29 -16.50
C PHE A 448 26.57 -26.23 -16.64
#